data_09c33322af500ca02d0cc4ae6ee596ff
#
_entry.id   09c33322af500ca02d0cc4ae6ee596ff
#
_cell.length_a   1.000
_cell.length_b   1.000
_cell.length_c   1.000
_cell.angle_alpha   90.00
_cell.angle_beta   90.00
_cell.angle_gamma   90.00
#
_symmetry.space_group_name_H-M   'P 1'
#
loop_
_entity.id
_entity.type
_entity.pdbx_description
1 polymer ?
#
loop_
_entity_poly.entity_id
_entity_poly.type
_entity_poly.pdbx_seq_one_letter_code
_entity_poly.pdbx_strand_id
1 'polypeptide(L)'
;PVSESNSLLWNSGVEADKEIARKRKRKLSYIANILIVSDAKHPENEGQIKLFKFGKKIFDKITEAMKPEFEDEKPINPFDFWEGANFKLKIRKVDGYWNYDKSEFDSPSAIKDNDEAIEGIWDKQYPLKPFLAPENFKSYDELKAKLDKVLTGVRSTGTAEDVAIPPSTPTPSPAVVEAVDTPTPKVEDEDSDETLSYFSKLAEEE
;
A
#
# COMPACT_ATOMS: atom_id res chain seq x y z
N PRO A 1 -21.64 1.67 1.43
CA PRO A 1 -22.31 2.88 2.02
C PRO A 1 -21.39 4.10 2.06
N VAL A 2 -20.10 3.97 2.49
CA VAL A 2 -19.18 5.13 2.55
C VAL A 2 -18.90 5.71 1.16
N SER A 3 -18.71 4.86 0.16
CA SER A 3 -18.49 5.29 -1.23
C SER A 3 -19.69 6.04 -1.79
N GLU A 4 -20.90 5.54 -1.58
CA GLU A 4 -22.15 6.18 -2.00
C GLU A 4 -22.31 7.55 -1.32
N SER A 5 -22.11 7.63 0.00
CA SER A 5 -22.12 8.88 0.75
C SER A 5 -21.08 9.87 0.23
N ASN A 6 -19.89 9.41 -0.09
CA ASN A 6 -18.84 10.27 -0.63
C ASN A 6 -19.17 10.77 -2.05
N SER A 7 -19.79 9.94 -2.89
CA SER A 7 -20.23 10.37 -4.21
C SER A 7 -21.29 11.47 -4.13
N LEU A 8 -22.23 11.36 -3.18
CA LEU A 8 -23.23 12.40 -2.94
C LEU A 8 -22.58 13.73 -2.49
N LEU A 9 -21.64 13.65 -1.54
CA LEU A 9 -20.91 14.84 -1.08
C LEU A 9 -20.07 15.48 -2.19
N TRP A 10 -19.43 14.65 -3.02
CA TRP A 10 -18.63 15.14 -4.14
C TRP A 10 -19.49 15.87 -5.19
N ASN A 11 -20.66 15.33 -5.49
CA ASN A 11 -21.57 15.85 -6.50
C ASN A 11 -22.44 17.01 -5.99
N SER A 12 -22.38 17.37 -4.70
CA SER A 12 -23.13 18.51 -4.14
C SER A 12 -22.68 19.86 -4.72
N GLY A 13 -21.48 19.93 -5.28
CA GLY A 13 -20.87 21.17 -5.76
C GLY A 13 -20.30 22.07 -4.63
N VAL A 14 -20.52 21.74 -3.37
CA VAL A 14 -20.07 22.52 -2.20
C VAL A 14 -18.64 22.09 -1.82
N GLU A 15 -17.72 23.05 -1.74
CA GLU A 15 -16.31 22.74 -1.45
C GLU A 15 -16.09 22.11 -0.06
N ALA A 16 -16.86 22.53 0.94
CA ALA A 16 -16.81 21.91 2.27
C ALA A 16 -17.18 20.42 2.24
N ASP A 17 -18.15 20.04 1.41
CA ASP A 17 -18.56 18.64 1.24
C ASP A 17 -17.48 17.83 0.51
N LYS A 18 -16.85 18.42 -0.50
CA LYS A 18 -15.73 17.80 -1.21
C LYS A 18 -14.55 17.54 -0.28
N GLU A 19 -14.24 18.46 0.63
CA GLU A 19 -13.20 18.24 1.64
C GLU A 19 -13.51 17.05 2.56
N ILE A 20 -14.77 16.92 2.97
CA ILE A 20 -15.21 15.77 3.77
C ILE A 20 -15.06 14.47 2.95
N ALA A 21 -15.45 14.49 1.69
CA ALA A 21 -15.31 13.34 0.80
C ALA A 21 -13.85 12.95 0.59
N ARG A 22 -12.93 13.92 0.40
CA ARG A 22 -11.47 13.68 0.30
C ARG A 22 -10.94 12.95 1.53
N LYS A 23 -11.31 13.35 2.74
CA LYS A 23 -10.90 12.71 4.00
C LYS A 23 -11.42 11.28 4.17
N ARG A 24 -12.51 10.92 3.48
CA ARG A 24 -13.16 9.60 3.54
C ARG A 24 -12.87 8.72 2.32
N LYS A 25 -11.96 9.14 1.44
CA LYS A 25 -11.62 8.41 0.23
C LYS A 25 -11.06 7.02 0.56
N ARG A 26 -11.45 6.03 -0.24
CA ARG A 26 -10.86 4.70 -0.18
C ARG A 26 -9.37 4.76 -0.51
N LYS A 27 -8.56 4.05 0.26
CA LYS A 27 -7.14 3.87 -0.02
C LYS A 27 -6.92 2.49 -0.62
N LEU A 28 -6.44 2.43 -1.87
CA LEU A 28 -6.03 1.20 -2.51
C LEU A 28 -4.60 0.86 -2.07
N SER A 29 -4.38 -0.39 -1.73
CA SER A 29 -3.06 -0.90 -1.38
C SER A 29 -2.85 -2.23 -2.08
N TYR A 30 -1.61 -2.51 -2.42
CA TYR A 30 -1.17 -3.75 -3.04
C TYR A 30 -0.29 -4.51 -2.05
N ILE A 31 -0.31 -5.83 -2.13
CA ILE A 31 0.50 -6.69 -1.27
C ILE A 31 1.22 -7.69 -2.18
N ALA A 32 2.53 -7.82 -2.00
CA ALA A 32 3.35 -8.80 -2.69
C ALA A 32 4.32 -9.49 -1.73
N ASN A 33 4.76 -10.69 -2.08
CA ASN A 33 5.95 -11.28 -1.50
C ASN A 33 7.19 -10.60 -2.08
N ILE A 34 8.16 -10.29 -1.24
CA ILE A 34 9.45 -9.78 -1.65
C ILE A 34 10.56 -10.59 -1.00
N LEU A 35 11.63 -10.85 -1.74
CA LEU A 35 12.92 -11.27 -1.19
C LEU A 35 13.74 -10.02 -0.92
N ILE A 36 14.25 -9.88 0.30
CA ILE A 36 15.17 -8.78 0.64
C ILE A 36 16.57 -9.19 0.21
N VAL A 37 17.06 -8.56 -0.84
CA VAL A 37 18.41 -8.85 -1.40
C VAL A 37 19.47 -8.10 -0.61
N SER A 38 19.23 -6.85 -0.28
CA SER A 38 20.16 -6.03 0.52
C SER A 38 19.39 -4.97 1.32
N ASP A 39 19.75 -4.81 2.60
CA ASP A 39 19.27 -3.79 3.49
C ASP A 39 20.42 -3.29 4.37
N ALA A 40 21.06 -2.21 3.96
CA ALA A 40 22.24 -1.66 4.66
C ALA A 40 21.96 -1.21 6.11
N LYS A 41 20.69 -0.94 6.46
CA LYS A 41 20.30 -0.54 7.83
C LYS A 41 19.95 -1.75 8.70
N HIS A 42 19.46 -2.81 8.09
CA HIS A 42 18.97 -4.01 8.74
C HIS A 42 19.47 -5.26 8.01
N PRO A 43 20.79 -5.55 8.08
CA PRO A 43 21.38 -6.70 7.39
C PRO A 43 20.76 -8.05 7.79
N GLU A 44 20.18 -8.12 8.99
CA GLU A 44 19.45 -9.28 9.48
C GLU A 44 18.20 -9.64 8.66
N ASN A 45 17.72 -8.74 7.83
CA ASN A 45 16.59 -8.98 6.92
C ASN A 45 17.03 -9.60 5.58
N GLU A 46 18.30 -9.52 5.22
CA GLU A 46 18.79 -10.01 3.93
C GLU A 46 18.56 -11.51 3.78
N GLY A 47 18.12 -11.91 2.61
CA GLY A 47 17.74 -13.30 2.30
C GLY A 47 16.37 -13.73 2.86
N GLN A 48 15.65 -12.86 3.58
CA GLN A 48 14.33 -13.18 4.09
C GLN A 48 13.24 -12.83 3.07
N ILE A 49 12.17 -13.65 3.05
CA ILE A 49 10.95 -13.35 2.32
C ILE A 49 9.98 -12.65 3.26
N LYS A 50 9.47 -11.51 2.84
CA LYS A 50 8.52 -10.70 3.60
C LYS A 50 7.35 -10.25 2.75
N LEU A 51 6.23 -9.94 3.41
CA LEU A 51 5.11 -9.28 2.79
C LEU A 51 5.38 -7.77 2.70
N PHE A 52 5.21 -7.22 1.51
CA PHE A 52 5.36 -5.79 1.25
C PHE A 52 4.03 -5.19 0.82
N LYS A 53 3.57 -4.21 1.60
CA LYS A 53 2.37 -3.44 1.29
C LYS A 53 2.77 -2.09 0.72
N PHE A 54 2.27 -1.78 -0.47
CA PHE A 54 2.61 -0.54 -1.18
C PHE A 54 1.39 0.13 -1.82
N GLY A 55 1.55 1.38 -2.21
CA GLY A 55 0.51 2.19 -2.83
C GLY A 55 0.69 2.33 -4.34
N LYS A 56 -0.13 3.21 -4.93
CA LYS A 56 -0.19 3.45 -6.38
C LYS A 56 1.18 3.77 -7.00
N LYS A 57 1.98 4.65 -6.41
CA LYS A 57 3.28 5.07 -6.98
C LYS A 57 4.24 3.90 -7.29
N ILE A 58 4.31 2.92 -6.40
CA ILE A 58 5.13 1.73 -6.64
C ILE A 58 4.44 0.81 -7.65
N PHE A 59 3.12 0.68 -7.59
CA PHE A 59 2.37 -0.10 -8.55
C PHE A 59 2.52 0.43 -9.98
N ASP A 60 2.51 1.74 -10.16
CA ASP A 60 2.69 2.38 -11.47
C ASP A 60 4.08 2.05 -12.04
N LYS A 61 5.13 2.09 -11.22
CA LYS A 61 6.48 1.68 -11.64
C LYS A 61 6.56 0.21 -12.06
N ILE A 62 5.84 -0.67 -11.36
CA ILE A 62 5.74 -2.09 -11.75
C ILE A 62 5.03 -2.21 -13.10
N THR A 63 3.94 -1.48 -13.28
CA THR A 63 3.17 -1.50 -14.53
C THR A 63 3.96 -0.93 -15.69
N GLU A 64 4.70 0.15 -15.48
CA GLU A 64 5.60 0.77 -16.45
C GLU A 64 6.71 -0.20 -16.87
N ALA A 65 7.33 -0.90 -15.94
CA ALA A 65 8.33 -1.92 -16.25
C ALA A 65 7.74 -3.08 -17.07
N MET A 66 6.51 -3.51 -16.76
CA MET A 66 5.84 -4.60 -17.50
C MET A 66 5.30 -4.16 -18.86
N LYS A 67 4.94 -2.90 -19.00
CA LYS A 67 4.38 -2.28 -20.22
C LYS A 67 4.98 -0.90 -20.41
N PRO A 68 6.22 -0.83 -20.90
CA PRO A 68 6.88 0.44 -21.16
C PRO A 68 6.11 1.26 -22.19
N GLU A 69 6.18 2.57 -22.07
CA GLU A 69 5.50 3.53 -22.95
C GLU A 69 6.22 3.64 -24.30
N PHE A 70 7.55 3.46 -24.31
CA PHE A 70 8.39 3.64 -25.50
C PHE A 70 8.76 2.30 -26.14
N GLU A 71 8.75 2.25 -27.47
CA GLU A 71 9.03 1.05 -28.27
C GLU A 71 10.50 0.55 -28.16
N ASP A 72 11.42 1.42 -27.78
CA ASP A 72 12.83 1.08 -27.57
C ASP A 72 13.10 0.46 -26.19
N GLU A 73 12.15 0.55 -25.27
CA GLU A 73 12.22 -0.08 -23.97
C GLU A 73 11.75 -1.53 -24.02
N LYS A 74 12.49 -2.42 -23.38
CA LYS A 74 12.10 -3.84 -23.29
C LYS A 74 11.22 -4.07 -22.07
N PRO A 75 10.06 -4.71 -22.21
CA PRO A 75 9.22 -5.05 -21.08
C PRO A 75 9.94 -6.03 -20.14
N ILE A 76 9.85 -5.76 -18.86
CA ILE A 76 10.41 -6.58 -17.79
C ILE A 76 9.25 -7.05 -16.92
N ASN A 77 9.14 -8.36 -16.65
CA ASN A 77 8.25 -8.88 -15.63
C ASN A 77 8.99 -8.95 -14.29
N PRO A 78 8.80 -8.02 -13.35
CA PRO A 78 9.52 -8.03 -12.08
C PRO A 78 9.21 -9.24 -11.18
N PHE A 79 8.19 -10.02 -11.52
CA PHE A 79 7.79 -11.23 -10.78
C PHE A 79 8.38 -12.51 -11.38
N ASP A 80 9.12 -12.42 -12.44
CA ASP A 80 9.84 -13.55 -13.01
C ASP A 80 11.11 -13.83 -12.19
N PHE A 81 11.38 -15.10 -11.89
CA PHE A 81 12.52 -15.48 -11.06
C PHE A 81 13.83 -15.57 -11.85
N TRP A 82 13.75 -15.76 -13.15
CA TRP A 82 14.91 -15.92 -14.04
C TRP A 82 15.22 -14.64 -14.83
N GLU A 83 14.19 -14.00 -15.35
CA GLU A 83 14.31 -12.82 -16.22
C GLU A 83 13.74 -11.54 -15.59
N GLY A 84 13.43 -11.59 -14.30
CA GLY A 84 12.94 -10.44 -13.54
C GLY A 84 14.03 -9.43 -13.21
N ALA A 85 13.70 -8.43 -12.42
CA ALA A 85 14.63 -7.41 -12.01
C ALA A 85 14.47 -7.04 -10.53
N ASN A 86 15.58 -6.73 -9.88
CA ASN A 86 15.58 -6.23 -8.51
C ASN A 86 15.01 -4.81 -8.46
N PHE A 87 14.14 -4.55 -7.48
CA PHE A 87 13.59 -3.23 -7.23
C PHE A 87 14.41 -2.48 -6.19
N LYS A 88 15.02 -1.37 -6.58
CA LYS A 88 15.75 -0.47 -5.68
C LYS A 88 14.78 0.50 -5.04
N LEU A 89 14.32 0.19 -3.82
CA LEU A 89 13.42 1.04 -3.06
C LEU A 89 14.18 2.23 -2.49
N LYS A 90 13.94 3.42 -3.03
CA LYS A 90 14.53 4.68 -2.57
C LYS A 90 13.46 5.54 -1.92
N ILE A 91 13.64 5.82 -0.63
CA ILE A 91 12.67 6.56 0.17
C ILE A 91 13.30 7.91 0.55
N ARG A 92 12.62 9.01 0.26
CA ARG A 92 13.02 10.35 0.68
C ARG A 92 11.84 11.13 1.22
N LYS A 93 12.10 12.16 2.02
CA LYS A 93 11.08 13.14 2.40
C LYS A 93 11.08 14.30 1.40
N VAL A 94 9.90 14.65 0.91
CA VAL A 94 9.65 15.83 0.08
C VAL A 94 8.49 16.57 0.75
N ASP A 95 8.69 17.82 1.10
CA ASP A 95 7.68 18.66 1.78
C ASP A 95 7.03 18.03 3.02
N GLY A 96 7.82 17.24 3.76
CA GLY A 96 7.37 16.52 4.96
C GLY A 96 6.79 15.13 4.70
N TYR A 97 6.54 14.75 3.47
CA TYR A 97 5.94 13.46 3.07
C TYR A 97 6.97 12.47 2.56
N TRP A 98 6.71 11.17 2.81
CA TRP A 98 7.51 10.10 2.26
C TRP A 98 7.23 9.93 0.76
N ASN A 99 8.26 9.99 -0.06
CA ASN A 99 8.19 9.87 -1.50
C ASN A 99 9.09 8.74 -2.00
N TYR A 100 8.60 8.00 -3.00
CA TYR A 100 9.23 6.81 -3.60
C TYR A 100 9.59 7.03 -5.08
N ASP A 101 9.50 8.26 -5.57
CA ASP A 101 9.64 8.64 -6.98
C ASP A 101 11.00 8.22 -7.59
N LYS A 102 12.04 8.19 -6.79
CA LYS A 102 13.39 7.79 -7.20
C LYS A 102 13.64 6.27 -7.15
N SER A 103 12.64 5.49 -6.75
CA SER A 103 12.73 4.03 -6.82
C SER A 103 12.73 3.57 -8.28
N GLU A 104 13.49 2.52 -8.58
CA GLU A 104 13.70 2.04 -9.95
C GLU A 104 13.96 0.54 -9.95
N PHE A 105 13.76 -0.11 -11.11
CA PHE A 105 14.20 -1.46 -11.34
C PHE A 105 15.67 -1.48 -11.81
N ASP A 106 16.39 -2.52 -11.44
CA ASP A 106 17.72 -2.80 -11.97
C ASP A 106 17.64 -3.51 -13.34
N SER A 107 18.78 -3.77 -13.94
CA SER A 107 18.83 -4.61 -15.12
C SER A 107 18.28 -6.01 -14.83
N PRO A 108 17.61 -6.66 -15.79
CA PRO A 108 17.11 -8.01 -15.62
C PRO A 108 18.20 -8.98 -15.18
N SER A 109 17.88 -9.82 -14.19
CA SER A 109 18.77 -10.84 -13.66
C SER A 109 17.99 -11.91 -12.93
N ALA A 110 18.51 -13.13 -12.91
CA ALA A 110 17.92 -14.18 -12.08
C ALA A 110 18.02 -13.84 -10.59
N ILE A 111 17.01 -14.24 -9.82
CA ILE A 111 16.95 -14.01 -8.38
C ILE A 111 18.01 -14.80 -7.62
N LYS A 112 18.43 -15.97 -8.16
CA LYS A 112 19.51 -16.84 -7.70
C LYS A 112 20.14 -17.57 -8.88
N ASP A 113 21.34 -18.13 -8.65
CA ASP A 113 22.15 -18.76 -9.68
C ASP A 113 21.72 -20.20 -10.01
N ASN A 114 20.87 -20.81 -9.19
CA ASN A 114 20.44 -22.20 -9.39
C ASN A 114 18.96 -22.40 -9.06
N ASP A 115 18.34 -23.39 -9.69
CA ASP A 115 16.92 -23.68 -9.59
C ASP A 115 16.53 -24.18 -8.19
N GLU A 116 17.39 -24.93 -7.49
CA GLU A 116 17.12 -25.40 -6.13
C GLU A 116 16.97 -24.23 -5.14
N ALA A 117 17.81 -23.20 -5.28
CA ALA A 117 17.70 -21.99 -4.46
C ALA A 117 16.45 -21.18 -4.80
N ILE A 118 16.03 -21.17 -6.07
CA ILE A 118 14.79 -20.54 -6.53
C ILE A 118 13.57 -21.28 -5.96
N GLU A 119 13.56 -22.62 -6.01
CA GLU A 119 12.51 -23.45 -5.40
C GLU A 119 12.41 -23.20 -3.89
N GLY A 120 13.56 -23.15 -3.20
CA GLY A 120 13.60 -22.82 -1.77
C GLY A 120 13.08 -21.41 -1.43
N ILE A 121 13.10 -20.46 -2.36
CA ILE A 121 12.45 -19.16 -2.23
C ILE A 121 10.95 -19.29 -2.47
N TRP A 122 10.57 -20.01 -3.52
CA TRP A 122 9.16 -20.23 -3.85
C TRP A 122 8.39 -20.86 -2.69
N ASP A 123 8.92 -21.89 -2.07
CA ASP A 123 8.30 -22.62 -0.96
C ASP A 123 8.10 -21.78 0.31
N LYS A 124 8.90 -20.73 0.48
CA LYS A 124 8.82 -19.82 1.64
C LYS A 124 7.86 -18.64 1.44
N GLN A 125 7.21 -18.55 0.29
CA GLN A 125 6.26 -17.46 0.04
C GLN A 125 5.02 -17.54 0.95
N TYR A 126 4.55 -16.39 1.34
CA TYR A 126 3.29 -16.27 2.07
C TYR A 126 2.10 -16.38 1.11
N PRO A 127 1.04 -17.09 1.47
CA PRO A 127 -0.19 -17.13 0.68
C PRO A 127 -0.86 -15.75 0.67
N LEU A 128 -1.12 -15.20 -0.52
CA LEU A 128 -1.76 -13.88 -0.65
C LEU A 128 -3.28 -13.94 -0.69
N LYS A 129 -3.87 -15.08 -1.06
CA LYS A 129 -5.34 -15.28 -1.14
C LYS A 129 -6.08 -14.94 0.16
N PRO A 130 -5.58 -15.30 1.37
CA PRO A 130 -6.26 -14.96 2.62
C PRO A 130 -6.53 -13.47 2.81
N PHE A 131 -5.71 -12.57 2.24
CA PHE A 131 -5.95 -11.13 2.34
C PHE A 131 -7.22 -10.67 1.60
N LEU A 132 -7.72 -11.47 0.65
CA LEU A 132 -8.93 -11.20 -0.10
C LEU A 132 -10.14 -12.01 0.41
N ALA A 133 -9.97 -12.78 1.46
CA ALA A 133 -11.03 -13.59 2.01
C ALA A 133 -12.17 -12.71 2.57
N PRO A 134 -13.45 -13.06 2.33
CA PRO A 134 -14.61 -12.25 2.72
C PRO A 134 -14.64 -11.90 4.20
N GLU A 135 -14.14 -12.79 5.07
CA GLU A 135 -14.06 -12.57 6.52
C GLU A 135 -13.18 -11.39 6.94
N ASN A 136 -12.26 -10.96 6.07
CA ASN A 136 -11.39 -9.80 6.31
C ASN A 136 -12.10 -8.48 5.99
N PHE A 137 -13.30 -8.52 5.43
CA PHE A 137 -14.07 -7.34 5.03
C PHE A 137 -15.36 -7.25 5.82
N LYS A 138 -15.66 -6.05 6.31
CA LYS A 138 -16.93 -5.76 6.99
C LYS A 138 -18.08 -5.82 5.98
N SER A 139 -19.21 -6.34 6.42
CA SER A 139 -20.42 -6.37 5.61
C SER A 139 -20.95 -4.97 5.29
N TYR A 140 -21.82 -4.85 4.31
CA TYR A 140 -22.45 -3.58 3.96
C TYR A 140 -23.22 -2.99 5.15
N ASP A 141 -23.96 -3.81 5.88
CA ASP A 141 -24.78 -3.36 7.01
C ASP A 141 -23.92 -2.88 8.19
N GLU A 142 -22.82 -3.56 8.50
CA GLU A 142 -21.86 -3.12 9.51
C GLU A 142 -21.20 -1.79 9.14
N LEU A 143 -20.80 -1.63 7.87
CA LEU A 143 -20.23 -0.39 7.36
C LEU A 143 -21.25 0.75 7.39
N LYS A 144 -22.52 0.46 7.07
CA LYS A 144 -23.61 1.43 7.14
C LYS A 144 -23.88 1.87 8.57
N ALA A 145 -24.01 0.94 9.49
CA ALA A 145 -24.20 1.25 10.91
C ALA A 145 -23.04 2.09 11.48
N LYS A 146 -21.79 1.78 11.08
CA LYS A 146 -20.61 2.56 11.47
C LYS A 146 -20.65 3.97 10.88
N LEU A 147 -21.05 4.12 9.62
CA LEU A 147 -21.19 5.41 8.97
C LEU A 147 -22.26 6.26 9.66
N ASP A 148 -23.43 5.71 9.88
CA ASP A 148 -24.56 6.39 10.55
C ASP A 148 -24.15 6.85 11.94
N LYS A 149 -23.44 6.01 12.71
CA LYS A 149 -22.91 6.38 14.03
C LYS A 149 -21.93 7.56 13.97
N VAL A 150 -21.08 7.62 12.96
CA VAL A 150 -20.13 8.73 12.77
C VAL A 150 -20.83 10.00 12.33
N LEU A 151 -21.85 9.88 11.47
CA LEU A 151 -22.62 11.03 10.96
C LEU A 151 -23.53 11.64 12.02
N THR A 152 -24.13 10.83 12.90
CA THR A 152 -25.03 11.30 13.97
C THR A 152 -24.31 11.89 15.17
N GLY A 153 -22.97 11.94 15.13
CA GLY A 153 -22.17 12.61 16.17
C GLY A 153 -22.08 11.85 17.50
N VAL A 154 -22.57 10.63 17.58
CA VAL A 154 -22.38 9.76 18.75
C VAL A 154 -20.90 9.35 18.79
N ARG A 155 -20.06 10.19 19.37
CA ARG A 155 -18.69 9.83 19.74
C ARG A 155 -18.77 8.72 20.79
N SER A 156 -18.63 7.48 20.37
CA SER A 156 -18.18 6.47 21.31
C SER A 156 -16.69 6.74 21.55
N THR A 157 -16.36 7.08 22.79
CA THR A 157 -15.02 6.90 23.34
C THR A 157 -14.76 5.37 23.33
N GLY A 158 -14.34 4.86 22.22
CA GLY A 158 -14.00 3.46 21.96
C GLY A 158 -12.57 3.42 21.50
N THR A 159 -11.71 3.04 22.42
CA THR A 159 -10.39 2.44 22.32
C THR A 159 -9.97 2.07 20.89
N ALA A 160 -8.76 2.49 20.55
CA ALA A 160 -8.03 2.06 19.35
C ALA A 160 -7.69 0.56 19.47
N GLU A 161 -8.69 -0.28 19.21
CA GLU A 161 -8.54 -1.73 19.06
C GLU A 161 -9.44 -2.15 17.91
N ASP A 162 -8.89 -2.26 16.75
CA ASP A 162 -9.27 -3.27 15.75
C ASP A 162 -8.41 -3.15 14.49
N VAL A 163 -7.13 -3.48 14.63
CA VAL A 163 -6.35 -4.04 13.51
C VAL A 163 -5.73 -5.31 14.06
N ALA A 164 -6.51 -6.38 14.08
CA ALA A 164 -6.02 -7.71 14.39
C ALA A 164 -5.12 -8.18 13.24
N ILE A 165 -3.84 -8.04 13.46
CA ILE A 165 -2.82 -8.83 12.76
C ILE A 165 -2.77 -10.16 13.51
N PRO A 166 -2.90 -11.33 12.86
CA PRO A 166 -2.78 -12.62 13.54
C PRO A 166 -1.39 -12.74 14.19
N PRO A 167 -1.31 -13.36 15.38
CA PRO A 167 -0.12 -13.33 16.21
C PRO A 167 0.99 -14.21 15.63
N SER A 168 2.13 -13.60 15.34
CA SER A 168 3.39 -14.31 15.29
C SER A 168 3.93 -14.47 16.71
N THR A 169 4.30 -15.67 17.06
CA THR A 169 4.82 -16.14 18.35
C THR A 169 6.00 -15.32 18.88
N PRO A 170 6.14 -15.18 20.21
CA PRO A 170 7.11 -14.27 20.80
C PRO A 170 8.47 -14.94 21.05
N THR A 171 9.52 -14.18 20.88
CA THR A 171 10.81 -14.44 21.53
C THR A 171 11.25 -13.16 22.26
N PRO A 172 11.90 -13.27 23.41
CA PRO A 172 11.80 -12.31 24.49
C PRO A 172 12.71 -11.08 24.38
N SER A 173 12.18 -10.01 24.98
CA SER A 173 12.83 -8.71 25.24
C SER A 173 14.04 -8.82 26.16
N PRO A 174 14.94 -7.80 26.15
CA PRO A 174 14.94 -6.93 27.32
C PRO A 174 15.11 -5.41 27.05
N ALA A 175 14.54 -4.67 27.99
CA ALA A 175 14.90 -3.36 28.57
C ALA A 175 14.53 -2.06 27.85
N VAL A 176 13.60 -1.40 28.47
CA VAL A 176 13.29 0.00 28.79
C VAL A 176 14.37 1.04 28.43
N VAL A 177 14.00 2.04 27.61
CA VAL A 177 14.43 3.46 27.77
C VAL A 177 13.29 4.40 27.34
N GLU A 178 13.25 5.52 28.05
CA GLU A 178 12.21 6.51 28.23
C GLU A 178 11.65 7.22 26.98
N ALA A 179 10.45 7.74 27.17
CA ALA A 179 9.65 8.53 26.27
C ALA A 179 10.32 9.84 25.85
N VAL A 180 10.29 10.16 24.55
CA VAL A 180 10.36 11.52 24.05
C VAL A 180 9.14 11.78 23.18
N ASP A 181 8.39 12.75 23.63
CA ASP A 181 7.18 13.31 23.04
C ASP A 181 7.51 13.91 21.67
N THR A 182 6.86 13.42 20.61
CA THR A 182 6.93 14.05 19.29
C THR A 182 5.53 14.20 18.70
N PRO A 183 5.15 15.40 18.22
CA PRO A 183 3.83 15.68 17.73
C PRO A 183 3.51 14.94 16.43
N THR A 184 2.32 14.40 16.36
CA THR A 184 1.75 13.69 15.21
C THR A 184 1.65 14.63 14.00
N PRO A 185 2.29 14.35 12.86
CA PRO A 185 2.09 15.16 11.66
C PRO A 185 0.76 14.82 10.97
N LYS A 186 0.02 15.85 10.64
CA LYS A 186 -1.17 15.81 9.77
C LYS A 186 -0.76 15.28 8.39
N VAL A 187 -1.36 14.20 7.97
CA VAL A 187 -1.17 13.63 6.63
C VAL A 187 -2.13 14.33 5.68
N GLU A 188 -1.63 15.19 4.83
CA GLU A 188 -2.35 15.68 3.64
C GLU A 188 -1.86 14.88 2.43
N ASP A 189 -2.79 14.15 1.78
CA ASP A 189 -2.49 13.26 0.65
C ASP A 189 -2.53 14.08 -0.67
N GLU A 190 -1.37 14.41 -1.24
CA GLU A 190 -1.29 15.03 -2.57
C GLU A 190 -1.66 14.09 -3.74
N ASP A 191 -1.71 12.77 -3.52
CA ASP A 191 -2.14 11.78 -4.54
C ASP A 191 -3.63 11.82 -4.88
N SER A 192 -4.41 12.73 -4.24
CA SER A 192 -5.86 12.75 -4.41
C SER A 192 -6.34 13.49 -5.66
N ASP A 193 -5.61 14.49 -6.16
CA ASP A 193 -6.09 15.34 -7.24
C ASP A 193 -5.96 14.70 -8.63
N GLU A 194 -4.89 13.96 -8.91
CA GLU A 194 -4.70 13.30 -10.21
C GLU A 194 -5.69 12.16 -10.48
N THR A 195 -6.00 11.36 -9.44
CA THR A 195 -6.99 10.28 -9.60
C THR A 195 -8.42 10.80 -9.72
N LEU A 196 -8.74 11.94 -9.13
CA LEU A 196 -10.05 12.56 -9.27
C LEU A 196 -10.22 13.22 -10.64
N SER A 197 -9.16 13.81 -11.21
CA SER A 197 -9.18 14.36 -12.57
C SER A 197 -9.36 13.27 -13.63
N TYR A 198 -8.81 12.07 -13.42
CA TYR A 198 -8.99 10.92 -14.30
C TYR A 198 -10.44 10.43 -14.31
N PHE A 199 -11.08 10.32 -13.15
CA PHE A 199 -12.48 9.92 -13.06
C PHE A 199 -13.44 10.99 -13.56
N SER A 200 -13.08 12.28 -13.46
CA SER A 200 -13.86 13.38 -14.04
C SER A 200 -13.85 13.34 -15.55
N LYS A 201 -12.69 13.06 -16.16
CA LYS A 201 -12.57 12.89 -17.62
C LYS A 201 -13.35 11.69 -18.15
N LEU A 202 -13.36 10.57 -17.41
CA LEU A 202 -14.14 9.39 -17.81
C LEU A 202 -15.66 9.63 -17.76
N ALA A 203 -16.11 10.53 -16.91
CA ALA A 203 -17.54 10.87 -16.77
C ALA A 203 -18.02 11.91 -17.82
N GLU A 204 -17.10 12.57 -18.53
CA GLU A 204 -17.41 13.52 -19.59
C GLU A 204 -17.40 12.88 -21.00
N GLU A 205 -16.96 11.61 -21.11
CA GLU A 205 -16.91 10.87 -22.41
C GLU A 205 -18.10 9.90 -22.61
N GLU A 206 -19.13 9.91 -21.76
CA GLU A 206 -20.42 9.24 -21.97
C GLU A 206 -21.56 10.27 -22.17
#